data_c97970e9a6a04837ef4e2340f1eacbd6
#
_entry.id   c97970e9a6a04837ef4e2340f1eacbd6
#
_cell.length_a   1.000
_cell.length_b   1.000
_cell.length_c   1.000
_cell.angle_alpha   90.00
_cell.angle_beta   90.00
_cell.angle_gamma   90.00
#
_symmetry.space_group_name_H-M   'P 1'
#
loop_
_entity.id
_entity.type
_entity.pdbx_description
1 polymer ?
#
loop_
_entity_poly.entity_id
_entity_poly.type
_entity_poly.pdbx_seq_one_letter_code
_entity_poly.pdbx_strand_id
1 'polypeptide(L)'
;TIATFKCVGATGNLIFKIYLLQILALGSFGIIIGLLFGATIPVIGLLIFAEQIPITPNIGIYPAPLLKAAVFGLLTTLTFVLLPLGQAIKIPATTLFRNCIQPTNIKPGRIIKLGTTVGIIALATLTLISSSNTLFACWFVSGALLTIVLLRFGALILVRCAARFRQPKNFELRLAIDNIHKSKTNTLSIVLSLGLGMSILVAVVLIESCLTHQLNERLPEKAPAFFFIDIQPEQVTEFDKIIMGIEGANGFKRMPSLRGRIVKIDGIAVENVTVEKGSQWAINGDRALTSSATPTEGSNIIKGEWW
;
A
#
# COMPACT_ATOMS: atom_id res chain seq x y z
N THR A 1 6.54 -4.71 37.90
CA THR A 1 7.62 -5.64 37.49
C THR A 1 8.99 -4.95 37.33
N ILE A 2 9.15 -3.84 36.49
CA ILE A 2 10.45 -3.15 36.34
C ILE A 2 10.96 -2.58 37.63
N ALA A 3 10.09 -1.91 38.40
CA ALA A 3 10.45 -1.37 39.71
C ALA A 3 10.81 -2.47 40.70
N THR A 4 10.16 -3.63 40.67
CA THR A 4 10.49 -4.80 41.51
C THR A 4 11.89 -5.31 41.22
N PHE A 5 12.26 -5.47 39.92
CA PHE A 5 13.63 -5.87 39.53
C PHE A 5 14.68 -4.86 40.06
N LYS A 6 14.38 -3.57 40.03
CA LYS A 6 15.28 -2.54 40.56
C LYS A 6 15.43 -2.60 42.08
N CYS A 7 14.34 -2.92 42.81
CA CYS A 7 14.41 -3.10 44.27
C CYS A 7 15.27 -4.30 44.65
N VAL A 8 15.33 -5.35 43.82
CA VAL A 8 16.19 -6.53 44.02
C VAL A 8 17.63 -6.27 43.56
N GLY A 9 17.94 -5.06 43.08
CA GLY A 9 19.31 -4.66 42.68
C GLY A 9 19.66 -4.83 41.22
N ALA A 10 18.69 -5.13 40.33
CA ALA A 10 18.96 -5.26 38.91
C ALA A 10 19.36 -3.92 38.28
N THR A 11 20.44 -3.91 37.50
CA THR A 11 20.90 -2.72 36.78
C THR A 11 19.97 -2.40 35.61
N GLY A 12 19.86 -1.12 35.23
CA GLY A 12 19.02 -0.69 34.12
C GLY A 12 19.36 -1.38 32.80
N ASN A 13 20.65 -1.68 32.55
CA ASN A 13 21.10 -2.39 31.34
C ASN A 13 20.66 -3.86 31.33
N LEU A 14 20.64 -4.54 32.48
CA LEU A 14 20.14 -5.90 32.57
C LEU A 14 18.64 -5.95 32.28
N ILE A 15 17.88 -5.06 32.88
CA ILE A 15 16.44 -4.92 32.63
C ILE A 15 16.18 -4.64 31.15
N PHE A 16 16.95 -3.74 30.52
CA PHE A 16 16.85 -3.45 29.09
C PHE A 16 17.03 -4.71 28.25
N LYS A 17 18.11 -5.47 28.49
CA LYS A 17 18.40 -6.69 27.72
C LYS A 17 17.30 -7.73 27.87
N ILE A 18 16.81 -7.96 29.11
CA ILE A 18 15.74 -8.93 29.37
C ILE A 18 14.47 -8.59 28.61
N TYR A 19 13.97 -7.35 28.74
CA TYR A 19 12.75 -6.95 28.05
C TYR A 19 12.93 -6.85 26.53
N LEU A 20 14.08 -6.40 26.05
CA LEU A 20 14.38 -6.38 24.62
C LEU A 20 14.35 -7.80 24.04
N LEU A 21 15.00 -8.75 24.70
CA LEU A 21 15.02 -10.15 24.27
C LEU A 21 13.62 -10.76 24.31
N GLN A 22 12.84 -10.50 25.35
CA GLN A 22 11.46 -10.96 25.47
C GLN A 22 10.58 -10.44 24.32
N ILE A 23 10.68 -9.15 24.00
CA ILE A 23 9.87 -8.57 22.94
C ILE A 23 10.34 -9.02 21.55
N LEU A 24 11.64 -9.17 21.35
CA LEU A 24 12.17 -9.73 20.11
C LEU A 24 11.73 -11.19 19.92
N ALA A 25 11.72 -12.00 20.97
CA ALA A 25 11.24 -13.39 20.89
C ALA A 25 9.75 -13.44 20.52
N LEU A 26 8.91 -12.62 21.17
CA LEU A 26 7.49 -12.51 20.83
C LEU A 26 7.28 -11.98 19.42
N GLY A 27 8.05 -10.96 19.03
CA GLY A 27 8.02 -10.40 17.67
C GLY A 27 8.42 -11.41 16.61
N SER A 28 9.50 -12.19 16.87
CA SER A 28 9.94 -13.25 15.96
C SER A 28 8.88 -14.35 15.82
N PHE A 29 8.22 -14.73 16.91
CA PHE A 29 7.11 -15.67 16.87
C PHE A 29 5.94 -15.14 16.03
N GLY A 30 5.57 -13.88 16.22
CA GLY A 30 4.56 -13.23 15.40
C GLY A 30 4.93 -13.15 13.91
N ILE A 31 6.21 -12.87 13.61
CA ILE A 31 6.73 -12.86 12.23
C ILE A 31 6.63 -14.25 11.60
N ILE A 32 7.02 -15.31 12.31
CA ILE A 32 6.93 -16.69 11.81
C ILE A 32 5.47 -17.05 11.48
N ILE A 33 4.54 -16.75 12.39
CA ILE A 33 3.12 -16.98 12.14
C ILE A 33 2.63 -16.16 10.94
N GLY A 34 2.99 -14.87 10.86
CA GLY A 34 2.65 -14.01 9.74
C GLY A 34 3.17 -14.52 8.40
N LEU A 35 4.40 -15.03 8.37
CA LEU A 35 5.00 -15.63 7.17
C LEU A 35 4.28 -16.93 6.75
N LEU A 36 3.92 -17.78 7.71
CA LEU A 36 3.15 -18.99 7.45
C LEU A 36 1.78 -18.65 6.83
N PHE A 37 1.03 -17.74 7.44
CA PHE A 37 -0.25 -17.30 6.88
C PHE A 37 -0.08 -16.58 5.55
N GLY A 38 0.91 -15.72 5.42
CA GLY A 38 1.21 -15.00 4.17
C GLY A 38 1.60 -15.93 3.01
N ALA A 39 2.19 -17.09 3.31
CA ALA A 39 2.50 -18.09 2.30
C ALA A 39 1.31 -19.00 1.97
N THR A 40 0.47 -19.33 2.94
CA THR A 40 -0.62 -20.31 2.80
C THR A 40 -1.93 -19.70 2.29
N ILE A 41 -2.32 -18.52 2.76
CA ILE A 41 -3.59 -17.87 2.39
C ILE A 41 -3.76 -17.68 0.88
N PRO A 42 -2.75 -17.17 0.13
CA PRO A 42 -2.88 -17.02 -1.32
C PRO A 42 -3.09 -18.37 -2.03
N VAL A 43 -2.40 -19.42 -1.57
CA VAL A 43 -2.54 -20.77 -2.15
C VAL A 43 -3.95 -21.34 -1.89
N ILE A 44 -4.45 -21.22 -0.67
CA ILE A 44 -5.81 -21.66 -0.31
C ILE A 44 -6.85 -20.83 -1.07
N GLY A 45 -6.68 -19.52 -1.14
CA GLY A 45 -7.57 -18.63 -1.89
C GLY A 45 -7.67 -19.02 -3.35
N LEU A 46 -6.55 -19.34 -3.99
CA LEU A 46 -6.53 -19.80 -5.38
C LEU A 46 -7.23 -21.15 -5.56
N LEU A 47 -7.08 -22.08 -4.61
CA LEU A 47 -7.76 -23.38 -4.68
C LEU A 47 -9.30 -23.25 -4.56
N ILE A 48 -9.76 -22.29 -3.76
CA ILE A 48 -11.22 -22.07 -3.54
C ILE A 48 -11.83 -21.28 -4.71
N PHE A 49 -11.13 -20.31 -5.26
CA PHE A 49 -11.63 -19.38 -6.27
C PHE A 49 -11.07 -19.65 -7.68
N ALA A 50 -10.45 -20.80 -7.92
CA ALA A 50 -9.81 -21.14 -9.19
C ALA A 50 -10.75 -21.01 -10.41
N GLU A 51 -12.03 -21.34 -10.25
CA GLU A 51 -13.03 -21.26 -11.32
C GLU A 51 -13.49 -19.82 -11.63
N GLN A 52 -13.29 -18.89 -10.70
CA GLN A 52 -13.72 -17.49 -10.86
C GLN A 52 -12.61 -16.58 -11.38
N ILE A 53 -11.35 -17.06 -11.39
CA ILE A 53 -10.21 -16.28 -11.82
C ILE A 53 -9.84 -16.66 -13.26
N PRO A 54 -10.02 -15.75 -14.25
CA PRO A 54 -9.76 -16.05 -15.67
C PRO A 54 -8.26 -16.17 -16.02
N ILE A 55 -7.38 -16.03 -15.03
CA ILE A 55 -5.92 -16.06 -15.21
C ILE A 55 -5.37 -17.24 -14.42
N THR A 56 -4.56 -18.10 -15.04
CA THR A 56 -3.84 -19.17 -14.36
C THR A 56 -2.65 -18.60 -13.58
N PRO A 57 -2.76 -18.34 -12.26
CA PRO A 57 -1.66 -17.80 -11.51
C PRO A 57 -0.60 -18.87 -11.28
N ASN A 58 0.65 -18.46 -11.35
CA ASN A 58 1.76 -19.36 -11.08
C ASN A 58 1.84 -19.61 -9.56
N ILE A 59 1.37 -20.77 -9.12
CA ILE A 59 1.32 -21.14 -7.69
C ILE A 59 2.73 -21.53 -7.27
N GLY A 60 3.33 -20.74 -6.38
CA GLY A 60 4.67 -21.02 -5.86
C GLY A 60 4.95 -20.28 -4.55
N ILE A 61 5.83 -20.86 -3.74
CA ILE A 61 6.39 -20.17 -2.57
C ILE A 61 7.51 -19.27 -3.08
N TYR A 62 7.35 -17.97 -2.89
CA TYR A 62 8.33 -16.97 -3.30
C TYR A 62 9.20 -16.57 -2.09
N PRO A 63 10.43 -17.10 -1.96
CA PRO A 63 11.27 -16.86 -0.79
C PRO A 63 11.73 -15.40 -0.66
N ALA A 64 11.94 -14.69 -1.77
CA ALA A 64 12.40 -13.32 -1.75
C ALA A 64 11.41 -12.33 -1.11
N PRO A 65 10.09 -12.31 -1.44
CA PRO A 65 9.10 -11.54 -0.71
C PRO A 65 8.98 -11.91 0.77
N LEU A 66 9.04 -13.20 1.10
CA LEU A 66 8.95 -13.67 2.48
C LEU A 66 10.15 -13.20 3.31
N LEU A 67 11.35 -13.26 2.76
CA LEU A 67 12.55 -12.74 3.42
C LEU A 67 12.47 -11.23 3.65
N LYS A 68 12.01 -10.48 2.65
CA LYS A 68 11.76 -9.04 2.79
C LYS A 68 10.77 -8.75 3.91
N ALA A 69 9.65 -9.47 3.97
CA ALA A 69 8.65 -9.33 5.03
C ALA A 69 9.23 -9.63 6.42
N ALA A 70 10.07 -10.67 6.55
CA ALA A 70 10.76 -10.98 7.79
C ALA A 70 11.69 -9.86 8.25
N VAL A 71 12.49 -9.31 7.34
CA VAL A 71 13.40 -8.19 7.63
C VAL A 71 12.62 -6.94 8.04
N PHE A 72 11.54 -6.61 7.33
CA PHE A 72 10.63 -5.51 7.71
C PHE A 72 10.05 -5.74 9.11
N GLY A 73 9.56 -6.93 9.41
CA GLY A 73 8.99 -7.27 10.71
C GLY A 73 9.99 -7.12 11.86
N LEU A 74 11.20 -7.65 11.69
CA LEU A 74 12.26 -7.53 12.70
C LEU A 74 12.68 -6.06 12.90
N LEU A 75 12.91 -5.33 11.81
CA LEU A 75 13.34 -3.93 11.89
C LEU A 75 12.25 -3.05 12.51
N THR A 76 10.99 -3.30 12.18
CA THR A 76 9.84 -2.62 12.79
C THR A 76 9.76 -2.91 14.28
N THR A 77 9.82 -4.19 14.68
CA THR A 77 9.80 -4.59 16.09
C THR A 77 10.92 -3.91 16.86
N LEU A 78 12.15 -3.97 16.36
CA LEU A 78 13.30 -3.33 16.98
C LEU A 78 13.12 -1.82 17.13
N THR A 79 12.72 -1.15 16.05
CA THR A 79 12.57 0.32 16.02
C THR A 79 11.53 0.83 17.02
N PHE A 80 10.35 0.20 17.04
CA PHE A 80 9.26 0.65 17.89
C PHE A 80 9.40 0.25 19.36
N VAL A 81 10.19 -0.78 19.68
CA VAL A 81 10.47 -1.21 21.06
C VAL A 81 11.44 -0.27 21.77
N LEU A 82 12.42 0.30 21.07
CA LEU A 82 13.49 1.09 21.68
C LEU A 82 12.95 2.26 22.49
N LEU A 83 11.94 2.98 21.98
CA LEU A 83 11.44 4.20 22.62
C LEU A 83 10.67 3.93 23.93
N PRO A 84 9.64 3.04 23.97
CA PRO A 84 8.93 2.73 25.21
C PRO A 84 9.83 2.02 26.22
N LEU A 85 10.71 1.12 25.79
CA LEU A 85 11.62 0.42 26.66
C LEU A 85 12.62 1.36 27.32
N GLY A 86 13.15 2.32 26.57
CA GLY A 86 14.05 3.32 27.08
C GLY A 86 13.41 4.31 28.07
N GLN A 87 12.10 4.53 27.96
CA GLN A 87 11.36 5.30 28.96
C GLN A 87 11.10 4.46 30.22
N ALA A 88 10.69 3.21 30.06
CA ALA A 88 10.37 2.31 31.15
C ALA A 88 11.53 2.05 32.10
N ILE A 89 12.77 1.95 31.57
CA ILE A 89 13.96 1.73 32.41
C ILE A 89 14.29 2.92 33.29
N LYS A 90 13.91 4.13 32.94
CA LYS A 90 14.15 5.34 33.73
C LYS A 90 13.19 5.50 34.91
N ILE A 91 12.16 4.66 35.00
CA ILE A 91 11.23 4.67 36.14
C ILE A 91 12.01 4.33 37.43
N PRO A 92 11.99 5.21 38.47
CA PRO A 92 12.71 4.94 39.72
C PRO A 92 12.01 3.84 40.53
N ALA A 93 12.78 3.09 41.32
CA ALA A 93 12.27 2.06 42.22
C ALA A 93 11.25 2.60 43.25
N THR A 94 11.41 3.85 43.64
CA THR A 94 10.52 4.55 44.60
C THR A 94 9.07 4.68 44.15
N THR A 95 8.77 4.49 42.86
CA THR A 95 7.37 4.49 42.36
C THR A 95 6.52 3.34 42.88
N LEU A 96 7.13 2.27 43.39
CA LEU A 96 6.43 1.17 44.06
C LEU A 96 5.76 1.62 45.37
N PHE A 97 6.35 2.61 46.07
CA PHE A 97 5.90 3.08 47.36
C PHE A 97 4.98 4.31 47.30
N ARG A 98 4.75 4.85 46.09
CA ARG A 98 3.88 6.00 45.86
C ARG A 98 2.59 5.58 45.17
N ASN A 99 1.49 5.60 45.90
CA ASN A 99 0.14 5.30 45.39
C ASN A 99 -0.41 6.33 44.37
N CYS A 100 0.30 7.43 44.13
CA CYS A 100 -0.06 8.44 43.13
C CYS A 100 0.84 8.32 41.92
N ILE A 101 0.37 7.65 40.89
CA ILE A 101 0.97 7.61 39.55
C ILE A 101 0.67 8.96 38.87
N GLN A 102 1.48 9.97 39.14
CA GLN A 102 1.59 11.08 38.20
C GLN A 102 2.41 10.53 37.01
N PRO A 103 1.92 10.65 35.76
CA PRO A 103 2.69 10.29 34.62
C PRO A 103 3.92 11.20 34.52
N THR A 104 5.04 10.75 35.09
CA THR A 104 6.31 11.44 34.96
C THR A 104 6.68 11.43 33.49
N ASN A 105 6.73 12.61 32.88
CA ASN A 105 7.10 12.80 31.47
C ASN A 105 8.62 12.54 31.31
N ILE A 106 8.99 11.26 31.40
CA ILE A 106 10.38 10.80 31.38
C ILE A 106 10.87 10.85 29.92
N LYS A 107 11.72 11.83 29.62
CA LYS A 107 12.31 11.95 28.30
C LYS A 107 13.29 10.79 28.04
N PRO A 108 13.17 10.10 26.90
CA PRO A 108 14.12 9.03 26.54
C PRO A 108 15.53 9.58 26.40
N GLY A 109 16.54 8.71 26.61
CA GLY A 109 17.94 9.09 26.46
C GLY A 109 18.29 9.45 25.01
N ARG A 110 19.36 10.22 24.80
CA ARG A 110 19.81 10.62 23.45
C ARG A 110 20.10 9.41 22.56
N ILE A 111 20.74 8.38 23.10
CA ILE A 111 21.10 7.13 22.38
C ILE A 111 19.83 6.42 21.88
N ILE A 112 18.80 6.35 22.72
CA ILE A 112 17.54 5.69 22.35
C ILE A 112 16.80 6.45 21.26
N LYS A 113 16.79 7.79 21.33
CA LYS A 113 16.23 8.63 20.28
C LYS A 113 16.99 8.42 18.96
N LEU A 114 18.34 8.42 19.03
CA LEU A 114 19.17 8.18 17.85
C LEU A 114 18.89 6.81 17.25
N GLY A 115 18.83 5.75 18.07
CA GLY A 115 18.50 4.41 17.61
C GLY A 115 17.13 4.32 16.94
N THR A 116 16.11 4.97 17.53
CA THR A 116 14.77 5.02 16.92
C THR A 116 14.75 5.78 15.60
N THR A 117 15.45 6.94 15.52
CA THR A 117 15.51 7.70 14.25
C THR A 117 16.26 6.95 13.16
N VAL A 118 17.36 6.28 13.49
CA VAL A 118 18.10 5.41 12.57
C VAL A 118 17.21 4.25 12.11
N GLY A 119 16.45 3.64 13.00
CA GLY A 119 15.50 2.58 12.67
C GLY A 119 14.40 3.05 11.69
N ILE A 120 13.84 4.23 11.91
CA ILE A 120 12.85 4.83 11.00
C ILE A 120 13.46 5.11 9.62
N ILE A 121 14.67 5.66 9.58
CA ILE A 121 15.38 5.91 8.33
C ILE A 121 15.68 4.58 7.61
N ALA A 122 16.11 3.56 8.34
CA ALA A 122 16.37 2.23 7.79
C ALA A 122 15.09 1.58 7.22
N LEU A 123 13.94 1.74 7.87
CA LEU A 123 12.65 1.29 7.34
C LEU A 123 12.27 2.03 6.05
N ALA A 124 12.44 3.35 6.01
CA ALA A 124 12.16 4.14 4.82
C ALA A 124 13.09 3.75 3.66
N THR A 125 14.40 3.60 3.91
CA THR A 125 15.36 3.18 2.87
C THR A 125 15.08 1.76 2.38
N LEU A 126 14.72 0.84 3.27
CA LEU A 126 14.35 -0.52 2.90
C LEU A 126 13.09 -0.53 2.00
N THR A 127 12.12 0.33 2.28
CA THR A 127 10.92 0.51 1.43
C THR A 127 11.32 0.98 0.03
N LEU A 128 12.20 1.97 -0.07
CA LEU A 128 12.67 2.51 -1.35
C LEU A 128 13.43 1.46 -2.17
N ILE A 129 14.34 0.71 -1.54
CA ILE A 129 15.14 -0.32 -2.21
C ILE A 129 14.30 -1.53 -2.61
N SER A 130 13.29 -1.88 -1.80
CA SER A 130 12.42 -3.03 -2.04
C SER A 130 11.42 -2.82 -3.17
N SER A 131 11.15 -1.58 -3.54
CA SER A 131 10.16 -1.22 -4.58
C SER A 131 10.76 -1.30 -5.98
N SER A 132 9.99 -1.85 -6.91
CA SER A 132 10.33 -1.82 -8.35
C SER A 132 10.24 -0.43 -8.96
N ASN A 133 9.43 0.46 -8.36
CA ASN A 133 9.26 1.85 -8.79
C ASN A 133 9.59 2.79 -7.64
N THR A 134 10.79 3.35 -7.66
CA THR A 134 11.31 4.25 -6.62
C THR A 134 10.49 5.52 -6.46
N LEU A 135 9.94 6.05 -7.56
CA LEU A 135 9.09 7.25 -7.52
C LEU A 135 7.79 6.99 -6.75
N PHE A 136 7.14 5.86 -6.99
CA PHE A 136 5.96 5.43 -6.25
C PHE A 136 6.27 5.22 -4.76
N ALA A 137 7.40 4.59 -4.45
CA ALA A 137 7.82 4.39 -3.07
C ALA A 137 8.11 5.72 -2.34
N CYS A 138 8.70 6.70 -3.03
CA CYS A 138 8.88 8.06 -2.48
C CYS A 138 7.53 8.73 -2.17
N TRP A 139 6.56 8.64 -3.07
CA TRP A 139 5.21 9.16 -2.83
C TRP A 139 4.54 8.48 -1.63
N PHE A 140 4.68 7.15 -1.53
CA PHE A 140 4.15 6.39 -0.40
C PHE A 140 4.76 6.81 0.94
N VAL A 141 6.09 6.87 1.03
CA VAL A 141 6.79 7.28 2.27
C VAL A 141 6.45 8.72 2.65
N SER A 142 6.43 9.64 1.67
CA SER A 142 6.07 11.04 1.92
C SER A 142 4.61 11.19 2.35
N GLY A 143 3.69 10.43 1.74
CA GLY A 143 2.27 10.38 2.12
C GLY A 143 2.06 9.84 3.53
N ALA A 144 2.76 8.78 3.91
CA ALA A 144 2.72 8.23 5.25
C ALA A 144 3.23 9.23 6.31
N LEU A 145 4.35 9.91 6.03
CA LEU A 145 4.85 10.98 6.90
C LEU A 145 3.87 12.14 7.02
N LEU A 146 3.30 12.58 5.88
CA LEU A 146 2.30 13.64 5.86
C LEU A 146 1.07 13.26 6.70
N THR A 147 0.58 12.04 6.59
CA THR A 147 -0.55 11.53 7.37
C THR A 147 -0.25 11.60 8.88
N ILE A 148 0.93 11.15 9.31
CA ILE A 148 1.34 11.23 10.72
C ILE A 148 1.40 12.69 11.19
N VAL A 149 1.96 13.58 10.39
CA VAL A 149 2.04 15.03 10.71
C VAL A 149 0.65 15.64 10.81
N LEU A 150 -0.25 15.35 9.85
CA LEU A 150 -1.63 15.85 9.87
C LEU A 150 -2.41 15.34 11.08
N LEU A 151 -2.30 14.04 11.42
CA LEU A 151 -2.96 13.47 12.58
C LEU A 151 -2.41 14.09 13.89
N ARG A 152 -1.11 14.30 13.98
CA ARG A 152 -0.47 14.97 15.12
C ARG A 152 -0.96 16.42 15.26
N PHE A 153 -1.04 17.13 14.14
CA PHE A 153 -1.54 18.51 14.10
C PHE A 153 -3.02 18.57 14.49
N GLY A 154 -3.85 17.68 13.94
CA GLY A 154 -5.26 17.53 14.30
C GLY A 154 -5.46 17.23 15.80
N ALA A 155 -4.66 16.34 16.37
CA ALA A 155 -4.70 16.06 17.80
C ALA A 155 -4.32 17.28 18.65
N LEU A 156 -3.34 18.06 18.22
CA LEU A 156 -2.98 19.31 18.91
C LEU A 156 -4.08 20.36 18.84
N ILE A 157 -4.74 20.49 17.68
CA ILE A 157 -5.91 21.36 17.50
C ILE A 157 -7.02 20.91 18.44
N LEU A 158 -7.34 19.61 18.46
CA LEU A 158 -8.39 19.04 19.33
C LEU A 158 -8.15 19.35 20.81
N VAL A 159 -6.91 19.18 21.28
CA VAL A 159 -6.53 19.54 22.67
C VAL A 159 -6.66 21.05 22.92
N ARG A 160 -6.29 21.90 21.95
CA ARG A 160 -6.45 23.37 22.09
C ARG A 160 -7.93 23.79 22.06
N CYS A 161 -8.72 23.21 21.19
CA CYS A 161 -10.16 23.45 21.14
C CYS A 161 -10.83 23.01 22.46
N ALA A 162 -10.48 21.82 22.97
CA ALA A 162 -10.97 21.35 24.28
C ALA A 162 -10.63 22.33 25.42
N ALA A 163 -9.43 22.93 25.37
CA ALA A 163 -9.04 23.96 26.35
C ALA A 163 -9.90 25.22 26.25
N ARG A 164 -10.33 25.62 25.05
CA ARG A 164 -11.12 26.85 24.81
C ARG A 164 -12.59 26.67 25.20
N PHE A 165 -13.15 25.48 24.97
CA PHE A 165 -14.56 25.14 25.26
C PHE A 165 -14.77 24.54 26.67
N ARG A 166 -14.01 24.96 27.67
CA ARG A 166 -13.92 24.34 28.99
C ARG A 166 -15.15 24.47 29.90
N GLN A 167 -16.18 25.20 29.48
CA GLN A 167 -17.38 25.43 30.33
C GLN A 167 -18.70 25.06 29.62
N PRO A 168 -18.91 23.81 29.18
CA PRO A 168 -20.22 23.38 28.75
C PRO A 168 -21.18 23.29 29.94
N LYS A 169 -22.48 23.56 29.69
CA LYS A 169 -23.54 23.49 30.71
C LYS A 169 -23.76 22.06 31.23
N ASN A 170 -23.45 21.05 30.43
CA ASN A 170 -23.63 19.64 30.78
C ASN A 170 -22.39 19.11 31.52
N PHE A 171 -22.62 18.50 32.67
CA PHE A 171 -21.56 17.92 33.51
C PHE A 171 -20.74 16.86 32.82
N GLU A 172 -21.38 15.97 32.05
CA GLU A 172 -20.74 14.88 31.30
C GLU A 172 -19.76 15.40 30.23
N LEU A 173 -20.20 16.38 29.44
CA LEU A 173 -19.37 17.06 28.46
C LEU A 173 -18.17 17.78 29.08
N ARG A 174 -18.41 18.42 30.24
CA ARG A 174 -17.33 19.08 30.98
C ARG A 174 -16.27 18.08 31.42
N LEU A 175 -16.70 16.93 31.96
CA LEU A 175 -15.78 15.89 32.41
C LEU A 175 -14.97 15.29 31.24
N ALA A 176 -15.63 15.03 30.09
CA ALA A 176 -14.98 14.53 28.88
C ALA A 176 -13.94 15.54 28.36
N ILE A 177 -14.27 16.82 28.25
CA ILE A 177 -13.37 17.89 27.80
C ILE A 177 -12.18 18.07 28.77
N ASP A 178 -12.42 18.04 30.08
CA ASP A 178 -11.36 18.11 31.08
C ASP A 178 -10.38 16.93 30.99
N ASN A 179 -10.87 15.73 30.71
CA ASN A 179 -10.03 14.55 30.53
C ASN A 179 -9.15 14.66 29.29
N ILE A 180 -9.69 15.15 28.16
CA ILE A 180 -8.93 15.41 26.93
C ILE A 180 -7.82 16.43 27.18
N HIS A 181 -8.12 17.49 27.91
CA HIS A 181 -7.15 18.56 28.18
C HIS A 181 -6.07 18.14 29.18
N LYS A 182 -6.44 17.47 30.28
CA LYS A 182 -5.51 17.04 31.33
C LYS A 182 -4.54 15.98 30.86
N SER A 183 -4.96 15.08 29.97
CA SER A 183 -4.16 13.94 29.48
C SER A 183 -3.67 14.14 28.08
N LYS A 184 -2.97 15.25 27.77
CA LYS A 184 -2.45 15.59 26.44
C LYS A 184 -1.71 14.44 25.75
N THR A 185 -0.87 13.72 26.48
CA THR A 185 -0.05 12.63 25.92
C THR A 185 -0.93 11.42 25.54
N ASN A 186 -1.91 11.07 26.37
CA ASN A 186 -2.81 9.96 26.08
C ASN A 186 -3.74 10.31 24.91
N THR A 187 -4.29 11.52 24.88
CA THR A 187 -5.15 12.00 23.80
C THR A 187 -4.40 11.97 22.45
N LEU A 188 -3.14 12.45 22.44
CA LEU A 188 -2.31 12.40 21.24
C LEU A 188 -2.10 10.96 20.76
N SER A 189 -1.80 10.03 21.67
CA SER A 189 -1.61 8.61 21.34
C SER A 189 -2.87 7.96 20.81
N ILE A 190 -4.03 8.25 21.44
CA ILE A 190 -5.33 7.72 20.99
C ILE A 190 -5.68 8.23 19.60
N VAL A 191 -5.54 9.53 19.33
CA VAL A 191 -5.83 10.13 18.01
C VAL A 191 -4.91 9.56 16.94
N LEU A 192 -3.62 9.39 17.23
CA LEU A 192 -2.68 8.77 16.30
C LEU A 192 -3.03 7.31 16.02
N SER A 193 -3.34 6.53 17.05
CA SER A 193 -3.67 5.11 16.90
C SER A 193 -4.96 4.90 16.10
N LEU A 194 -6.04 5.59 16.48
CA LEU A 194 -7.31 5.51 15.76
C LEU A 194 -7.22 6.09 14.36
N GLY A 195 -6.54 7.25 14.23
CA GLY A 195 -6.38 7.91 12.93
C GLY A 195 -5.58 7.08 11.95
N LEU A 196 -4.48 6.45 12.38
CA LEU A 196 -3.71 5.54 11.54
C LEU A 196 -4.52 4.30 11.16
N GLY A 197 -5.25 3.70 12.12
CA GLY A 197 -6.12 2.56 11.85
C GLY A 197 -7.18 2.88 10.80
N MET A 198 -7.88 4.02 10.95
CA MET A 198 -8.86 4.49 9.97
C MET A 198 -8.22 4.82 8.61
N SER A 199 -7.03 5.42 8.60
CA SER A 199 -6.33 5.73 7.35
C SER A 199 -5.99 4.46 6.56
N ILE A 200 -5.60 3.39 7.23
CA ILE A 200 -5.31 2.09 6.61
C ILE A 200 -6.61 1.49 6.04
N LEU A 201 -7.70 1.50 6.81
CA LEU A 201 -8.99 0.98 6.32
C LEU A 201 -9.48 1.73 5.09
N VAL A 202 -9.42 3.06 5.11
CA VAL A 202 -9.80 3.90 3.95
C VAL A 202 -8.89 3.60 2.75
N ALA A 203 -7.57 3.46 2.98
CA ALA A 203 -6.63 3.12 1.90
C ALA A 203 -6.95 1.76 1.27
N VAL A 204 -7.27 0.74 2.07
CA VAL A 204 -7.65 -0.59 1.55
C VAL A 204 -8.92 -0.52 0.72
N VAL A 205 -9.97 0.17 1.20
CA VAL A 205 -11.23 0.34 0.47
C VAL A 205 -11.02 1.09 -0.85
N LEU A 206 -10.19 2.16 -0.84
CA LEU A 206 -9.88 2.90 -2.06
C LEU A 206 -9.08 2.07 -3.07
N ILE A 207 -8.13 1.26 -2.62
CA ILE A 207 -7.36 0.36 -3.48
C ILE A 207 -8.29 -0.69 -4.08
N GLU A 208 -9.16 -1.30 -3.29
CA GLU A 208 -10.14 -2.28 -3.76
C GLU A 208 -11.08 -1.67 -4.80
N SER A 209 -11.65 -0.50 -4.51
CA SER A 209 -12.52 0.23 -5.44
C SER A 209 -11.80 0.58 -6.75
N CYS A 210 -10.56 1.07 -6.67
CA CYS A 210 -9.74 1.39 -7.84
C CYS A 210 -9.43 0.16 -8.70
N LEU A 211 -9.08 -0.96 -8.06
CA LEU A 211 -8.80 -2.23 -8.76
C LEU A 211 -10.06 -2.76 -9.45
N THR A 212 -11.17 -2.77 -8.74
CA THR A 212 -12.47 -3.23 -9.29
C THR A 212 -12.90 -2.37 -10.48
N HIS A 213 -12.74 -1.04 -10.37
CA HIS A 213 -13.05 -0.13 -11.47
C HIS A 213 -12.14 -0.36 -12.69
N GLN A 214 -10.82 -0.51 -12.47
CA GLN A 214 -9.88 -0.80 -13.56
C GLN A 214 -10.14 -2.15 -14.23
N LEU A 215 -10.52 -3.17 -13.47
CA LEU A 215 -10.86 -4.47 -14.02
C LEU A 215 -12.15 -4.39 -14.86
N ASN A 216 -13.17 -3.74 -14.35
CA ASN A 216 -14.45 -3.60 -15.04
C ASN A 216 -14.36 -2.71 -16.30
N GLU A 217 -13.55 -1.66 -16.29
CA GLU A 217 -13.36 -0.81 -17.46
C GLU A 217 -12.45 -1.43 -18.53
N ARG A 218 -11.48 -2.24 -18.11
CA ARG A 218 -10.52 -2.87 -19.05
C ARG A 218 -10.99 -4.20 -19.61
N LEU A 219 -11.91 -4.87 -18.93
CA LEU A 219 -12.56 -6.06 -19.44
C LEU A 219 -13.86 -5.60 -20.11
N PRO A 220 -13.95 -5.53 -21.44
CA PRO A 220 -15.21 -5.28 -22.12
C PRO A 220 -16.24 -6.29 -21.60
N GLU A 221 -17.44 -5.84 -21.24
CA GLU A 221 -18.55 -6.73 -20.80
C GLU A 221 -18.81 -7.88 -21.77
N LYS A 222 -18.30 -7.74 -22.98
CA LYS A 222 -18.35 -8.74 -24.07
C LYS A 222 -16.94 -8.93 -24.66
N ALA A 223 -15.99 -9.40 -23.83
CA ALA A 223 -14.72 -9.86 -24.38
C ALA A 223 -14.99 -11.04 -25.33
N PRO A 224 -14.47 -10.98 -26.58
CA PRO A 224 -14.66 -12.10 -27.50
C PRO A 224 -13.98 -13.37 -26.94
N ALA A 225 -14.73 -14.46 -26.91
CA ALA A 225 -14.21 -15.75 -26.46
C ALA A 225 -13.14 -16.31 -27.41
N PHE A 226 -13.19 -15.93 -28.68
CA PHE A 226 -12.26 -16.38 -29.71
C PHE A 226 -11.83 -15.20 -30.59
N PHE A 227 -10.54 -15.20 -30.96
CA PHE A 227 -9.96 -14.31 -31.95
C PHE A 227 -9.44 -15.13 -33.11
N PHE A 228 -9.87 -14.79 -34.29
CA PHE A 228 -9.38 -15.37 -35.55
C PHE A 228 -8.59 -14.30 -36.29
N ILE A 229 -7.40 -14.65 -36.74
CA ILE A 229 -6.48 -13.75 -37.47
C ILE A 229 -6.08 -14.38 -38.76
N ASP A 230 -5.57 -13.57 -39.70
CA ASP A 230 -5.07 -13.98 -41.00
C ASP A 230 -6.14 -14.62 -41.94
N ILE A 231 -7.41 -14.25 -41.78
CA ILE A 231 -8.46 -14.64 -42.73
C ILE A 231 -8.29 -13.81 -44.01
N GLN A 232 -8.02 -14.47 -45.13
CA GLN A 232 -7.81 -13.80 -46.40
C GLN A 232 -9.15 -13.29 -47.00
N PRO A 233 -9.13 -12.20 -47.80
CA PRO A 233 -10.35 -11.62 -48.35
C PRO A 233 -11.26 -12.62 -49.06
N GLU A 234 -10.68 -13.62 -49.74
CA GLU A 234 -11.41 -14.65 -50.45
C GLU A 234 -12.13 -15.62 -49.53
N GLN A 235 -11.61 -15.82 -48.31
CA GLN A 235 -12.15 -16.76 -47.31
C GLN A 235 -13.23 -16.15 -46.44
N VAL A 236 -13.35 -14.82 -46.40
CA VAL A 236 -14.23 -14.08 -45.49
C VAL A 236 -15.68 -14.54 -45.62
N THR A 237 -16.21 -14.67 -46.81
CA THR A 237 -17.61 -15.01 -47.02
C THR A 237 -17.95 -16.41 -46.53
N GLU A 238 -17.05 -17.36 -46.72
CA GLU A 238 -17.23 -18.74 -46.27
C GLU A 238 -17.09 -18.84 -44.75
N PHE A 239 -16.10 -18.15 -44.21
CA PHE A 239 -15.87 -18.07 -42.78
C PHE A 239 -17.09 -17.48 -42.03
N ASP A 240 -17.63 -16.38 -42.54
CA ASP A 240 -18.82 -15.74 -41.94
C ASP A 240 -20.02 -16.71 -41.93
N LYS A 241 -20.23 -17.46 -43.00
CA LYS A 241 -21.30 -18.47 -43.07
C LYS A 241 -21.11 -19.59 -42.04
N ILE A 242 -19.89 -20.06 -41.86
CA ILE A 242 -19.55 -21.10 -40.89
C ILE A 242 -19.84 -20.59 -39.46
N ILE A 243 -19.32 -19.40 -39.10
CA ILE A 243 -19.49 -18.84 -37.73
C ILE A 243 -20.98 -18.55 -37.44
N MET A 244 -21.72 -17.97 -38.38
CA MET A 244 -23.15 -17.68 -38.21
C MET A 244 -24.00 -18.95 -38.12
N GLY A 245 -23.51 -20.08 -38.63
CA GLY A 245 -24.17 -21.37 -38.55
C GLY A 245 -23.93 -22.13 -37.25
N ILE A 246 -23.04 -21.66 -36.37
CA ILE A 246 -22.76 -22.30 -35.09
C ILE A 246 -23.81 -21.86 -34.04
N GLU A 247 -24.52 -22.82 -33.49
CA GLU A 247 -25.51 -22.59 -32.44
C GLU A 247 -24.83 -22.03 -31.18
N GLY A 248 -25.25 -20.84 -30.70
CA GLY A 248 -24.65 -20.16 -29.56
C GLY A 248 -23.54 -19.14 -29.90
N ALA A 249 -23.12 -19.00 -31.15
CA ALA A 249 -22.20 -17.96 -31.57
C ALA A 249 -22.91 -16.60 -31.61
N ASN A 250 -22.56 -15.69 -30.69
CA ASN A 250 -23.12 -14.35 -30.57
C ASN A 250 -22.02 -13.28 -30.59
N GLY A 251 -22.37 -12.08 -31.04
CA GLY A 251 -21.46 -10.92 -30.94
C GLY A 251 -20.31 -10.94 -31.96
N PHE A 252 -20.50 -11.60 -33.11
CA PHE A 252 -19.52 -11.62 -34.18
C PHE A 252 -19.14 -10.20 -34.64
N LYS A 253 -17.84 -9.89 -34.58
CA LYS A 253 -17.30 -8.59 -34.98
C LYS A 253 -16.08 -8.81 -35.86
N ARG A 254 -16.05 -8.18 -37.01
CA ARG A 254 -14.95 -8.25 -37.97
C ARG A 254 -14.28 -6.91 -38.12
N MET A 255 -12.97 -6.90 -38.14
CA MET A 255 -12.16 -5.71 -38.41
C MET A 255 -11.12 -6.00 -39.48
N PRO A 256 -10.96 -5.14 -40.51
CA PRO A 256 -9.88 -5.27 -41.46
C PRO A 256 -8.55 -5.04 -40.73
N SER A 257 -7.55 -5.88 -40.99
CA SER A 257 -6.20 -5.75 -40.47
C SER A 257 -5.20 -5.67 -41.58
N LEU A 258 -4.38 -4.64 -41.58
CA LEU A 258 -3.31 -4.41 -42.55
C LEU A 258 -2.01 -4.24 -41.78
N ARG A 259 -0.93 -4.77 -42.31
CA ARG A 259 0.42 -4.48 -41.80
C ARG A 259 1.05 -3.37 -42.62
N GLY A 260 1.54 -2.35 -41.93
CA GLY A 260 2.21 -1.23 -42.58
C GLY A 260 3.34 -0.70 -41.69
N ARG A 261 4.26 0.02 -42.33
CA ARG A 261 5.38 0.70 -41.69
C ARG A 261 5.29 2.20 -41.93
N ILE A 262 5.59 3.00 -40.91
CA ILE A 262 5.72 4.44 -41.05
C ILE A 262 7.00 4.71 -41.85
N VAL A 263 6.90 5.28 -43.04
CA VAL A 263 8.04 5.63 -43.90
C VAL A 263 8.38 7.12 -43.86
N LYS A 264 7.39 7.98 -43.54
CA LYS A 264 7.56 9.43 -43.44
C LYS A 264 6.72 9.99 -42.30
N ILE A 265 7.24 11.01 -41.63
CA ILE A 265 6.55 11.82 -40.62
C ILE A 265 6.66 13.27 -41.10
N ASP A 266 5.54 13.97 -41.26
CA ASP A 266 5.50 15.34 -41.79
C ASP A 266 6.30 15.55 -43.09
N GLY A 267 6.29 14.54 -43.97
CA GLY A 267 7.01 14.56 -45.25
C GLY A 267 8.50 14.21 -45.18
N ILE A 268 9.05 14.10 -43.95
CA ILE A 268 10.47 13.75 -43.72
C ILE A 268 10.58 12.23 -43.56
N ALA A 269 11.58 11.61 -44.22
CA ALA A 269 11.84 10.18 -44.09
C ALA A 269 12.16 9.84 -42.58
N VAL A 270 11.59 8.73 -42.11
CA VAL A 270 11.73 8.30 -40.69
C VAL A 270 13.18 8.21 -40.22
N GLU A 271 14.08 7.84 -41.13
CA GLU A 271 15.52 7.75 -40.86
C GLU A 271 16.16 9.09 -40.45
N ASN A 272 15.56 10.21 -40.87
CA ASN A 272 16.02 11.58 -40.61
C ASN A 272 15.26 12.30 -39.50
N VAL A 273 14.30 11.63 -38.84
CA VAL A 273 13.48 12.22 -37.77
C VAL A 273 14.04 11.81 -36.42
N THR A 274 14.33 12.80 -35.58
CA THR A 274 14.74 12.55 -34.18
C THR A 274 13.49 12.31 -33.35
N VAL A 275 13.27 11.06 -32.91
CA VAL A 275 12.13 10.64 -32.09
C VAL A 275 12.62 10.42 -30.67
N GLU A 276 11.79 10.85 -29.69
CA GLU A 276 12.04 10.66 -28.27
C GLU A 276 12.22 9.17 -27.93
N LYS A 277 13.16 8.85 -27.02
CA LYS A 277 13.51 7.46 -26.66
C LYS A 277 12.31 6.58 -26.29
N GLY A 278 11.26 7.17 -25.70
CA GLY A 278 10.02 6.48 -25.36
C GLY A 278 9.11 6.14 -26.55
N SER A 279 9.28 6.81 -27.69
CA SER A 279 8.41 6.67 -28.88
C SER A 279 9.09 5.94 -30.04
N GLN A 280 10.35 5.54 -29.92
CA GLN A 280 11.09 4.81 -30.96
C GLN A 280 10.43 3.48 -31.36
N TRP A 281 9.70 2.85 -30.44
CA TRP A 281 8.93 1.63 -30.72
C TRP A 281 7.88 1.83 -31.83
N ALA A 282 7.38 3.08 -32.01
CA ALA A 282 6.34 3.38 -33.00
C ALA A 282 6.86 3.35 -34.45
N ILE A 283 8.12 3.67 -34.67
CA ILE A 283 8.75 3.71 -36.00
C ILE A 283 9.56 2.46 -36.32
N ASN A 284 9.91 1.66 -35.30
CA ASN A 284 10.68 0.44 -35.45
C ASN A 284 9.76 -0.77 -35.66
N GLY A 285 9.62 -1.23 -36.90
CA GLY A 285 8.88 -2.43 -37.24
C GLY A 285 7.51 -2.18 -37.88
N ASP A 286 6.87 -3.27 -38.26
CA ASP A 286 5.56 -3.26 -38.91
C ASP A 286 4.45 -3.05 -37.83
N ARG A 287 3.43 -2.31 -38.22
CA ARG A 287 2.26 -1.99 -37.39
C ARG A 287 1.01 -2.68 -37.93
N ALA A 288 0.21 -3.21 -37.01
CA ALA A 288 -1.14 -3.60 -37.36
C ALA A 288 -1.99 -2.32 -37.42
N LEU A 289 -2.52 -2.08 -38.62
CA LEU A 289 -3.43 -0.96 -38.91
C LEU A 289 -4.82 -1.52 -39.12
N THR A 290 -5.83 -0.77 -38.71
CA THR A 290 -7.23 -1.07 -38.97
C THR A 290 -7.94 0.17 -39.48
N SER A 291 -9.05 0.01 -40.16
CA SER A 291 -9.94 1.10 -40.58
C SER A 291 -11.33 0.89 -40.03
N SER A 292 -11.98 1.97 -39.61
CA SER A 292 -13.35 1.95 -39.13
C SER A 292 -14.05 3.24 -39.56
N ALA A 293 -15.28 3.13 -40.05
CA ALA A 293 -16.11 4.28 -40.41
C ALA A 293 -16.64 5.04 -39.18
N THR A 294 -16.68 4.37 -38.02
CA THR A 294 -17.14 4.95 -36.74
C THR A 294 -16.07 4.77 -35.68
N PRO A 295 -16.02 5.63 -34.65
CA PRO A 295 -15.14 5.42 -33.51
C PRO A 295 -15.34 4.05 -32.91
N THR A 296 -14.26 3.38 -32.52
CA THR A 296 -14.34 2.09 -31.83
C THR A 296 -14.99 2.27 -30.45
N GLU A 297 -15.72 1.25 -30.00
CA GLU A 297 -16.31 1.24 -28.65
C GLU A 297 -15.23 1.52 -27.58
N GLY A 298 -15.51 2.47 -26.68
CA GLY A 298 -14.55 2.90 -25.66
C GLY A 298 -13.60 4.03 -26.10
N SER A 299 -13.65 4.49 -27.33
CA SER A 299 -12.88 5.65 -27.81
C SER A 299 -13.69 6.93 -27.69
N ASN A 300 -13.17 7.92 -26.99
CA ASN A 300 -13.77 9.26 -26.88
C ASN A 300 -12.94 10.26 -27.68
N ILE A 301 -13.59 11.01 -28.58
CA ILE A 301 -12.94 12.10 -29.31
C ILE A 301 -12.77 13.28 -28.35
N ILE A 302 -11.53 13.60 -27.99
CA ILE A 302 -11.22 14.71 -27.06
C ILE A 302 -11.23 16.04 -27.82
N LYS A 303 -10.83 16.06 -29.11
CA LYS A 303 -10.76 17.24 -29.94
C LYS A 303 -10.75 16.85 -31.41
N GLY A 304 -11.52 17.58 -32.22
CA GLY A 304 -11.71 17.31 -33.65
C GLY A 304 -12.94 16.46 -33.94
N GLU A 305 -13.08 16.02 -35.18
CA GLU A 305 -14.17 15.17 -35.68
C GLU A 305 -13.58 13.85 -36.20
N TRP A 306 -14.41 12.79 -36.19
CA TRP A 306 -14.07 11.55 -36.86
C TRP A 306 -14.28 11.71 -38.37
N TRP A 307 -13.38 11.19 -39.20
CA TRP A 307 -13.48 11.32 -40.68
C TRP A 307 -14.71 10.69 -41.27
#